data_ac11b7c79e88d6235b6d8e9904a676cb
#
_entry.id   ac11b7c79e88d6235b6d8e9904a676cb
#
_cell.length_a   1.000
_cell.length_b   1.000
_cell.length_c   1.000
_cell.angle_alpha   90.00
_cell.angle_beta   90.00
_cell.angle_gamma   90.00
#
_symmetry.space_group_name_H-M   'P 1'
#
loop_
_entity.id
_entity.type
_entity.pdbx_description
1 polymer ?
#
loop_
_entity_poly.entity_id
_entity_poly.type
_entity_poly.pdbx_seq_one_letter_code
_entity_poly.pdbx_strand_id
1 'polypeptide(L)'
;LAEFDLKERKNDRAGDLPGGYKQRLAMAAALLHEPPLLFLDEPTSGIDPRARRLFWQKIDALSKRGTTVIITTHFMEEAEYCTRILIQDHGTMLILGSPAEIRARMKMPAADMNDVFIRIVEEARRREEAIR
;
A
#
# COMPACT_ATOMS: atom_id res chain seq x y z
N LEU A 1 16.55 -6.58 13.56
CA LEU A 1 15.55 -7.48 14.17
C LEU A 1 14.71 -6.77 15.23
N ALA A 2 15.31 -5.89 16.05
CA ALA A 2 14.57 -5.12 17.07
C ALA A 2 13.46 -4.24 16.45
N GLU A 3 13.76 -3.58 15.35
CA GLU A 3 12.87 -2.67 14.65
C GLU A 3 11.61 -3.35 14.09
N PHE A 4 11.67 -4.68 13.88
CA PHE A 4 10.58 -5.48 13.33
C PHE A 4 9.96 -6.46 14.34
N ASP A 5 10.23 -6.28 15.64
CA ASP A 5 9.77 -7.16 16.73
C ASP A 5 10.08 -8.65 16.51
N LEU A 6 11.23 -8.94 15.92
CA LEU A 6 11.69 -10.29 15.60
C LEU A 6 12.67 -10.83 16.65
N LYS A 7 13.01 -10.06 17.69
CA LYS A 7 14.01 -10.45 18.69
C LYS A 7 13.67 -11.76 19.40
N GLU A 8 12.43 -11.94 19.79
CA GLU A 8 11.97 -13.13 20.53
C GLU A 8 11.94 -14.39 19.64
N ARG A 9 11.90 -14.19 18.31
CA ARG A 9 11.81 -15.25 17.30
C ARG A 9 13.12 -15.48 16.54
N LYS A 10 14.23 -14.92 17.02
CA LYS A 10 15.53 -14.96 16.32
C LYS A 10 16.09 -16.36 16.05
N ASN A 11 15.67 -17.35 16.86
CA ASN A 11 16.10 -18.74 16.75
C ASN A 11 15.08 -19.64 16.03
N ASP A 12 13.91 -19.10 15.67
CA ASP A 12 12.87 -19.86 14.98
C ASP A 12 13.25 -19.99 13.49
N ARG A 13 12.86 -21.11 12.88
CA ARG A 13 12.99 -21.28 11.43
C ARG A 13 12.00 -20.36 10.71
N ALA A 14 12.44 -19.71 9.64
CA ALA A 14 11.59 -18.82 8.86
C ALA A 14 10.29 -19.50 8.37
N GLY A 15 10.36 -20.79 8.02
CA GLY A 15 9.22 -21.59 7.60
C GLY A 15 8.14 -21.78 8.68
N ASP A 16 8.54 -21.81 9.95
CA ASP A 16 7.67 -22.09 11.09
C ASP A 16 7.05 -20.83 11.69
N LEU A 17 7.43 -19.64 11.22
CA LEU A 17 6.88 -18.37 11.68
C LEU A 17 5.41 -18.20 11.27
N PRO A 18 4.55 -17.66 12.16
CA PRO A 18 3.21 -17.21 11.77
C PRO A 18 3.27 -16.17 10.64
N GLY A 19 2.22 -16.06 9.81
CA GLY A 19 2.20 -15.24 8.61
C GLY A 19 2.64 -13.78 8.82
N GLY A 20 2.16 -13.12 9.87
CA GLY A 20 2.58 -11.75 10.19
C GLY A 20 4.07 -11.61 10.52
N TYR A 21 4.69 -12.62 11.13
CA TYR A 21 6.13 -12.63 11.36
C TYR A 21 6.93 -12.91 10.09
N LYS A 22 6.41 -13.74 9.18
CA LYS A 22 7.02 -13.96 7.86
C LYS A 22 7.07 -12.68 7.05
N GLN A 23 6.00 -11.90 7.04
CA GLN A 23 5.98 -10.59 6.38
C GLN A 23 6.99 -9.61 6.98
N ARG A 24 7.07 -9.54 8.31
CA ARG A 24 8.07 -8.71 9.01
C ARG A 24 9.50 -9.13 8.68
N LEU A 25 9.76 -10.44 8.61
CA LEU A 25 11.05 -10.98 8.24
C LEU A 25 11.41 -10.65 6.79
N ALA A 26 10.47 -10.82 5.86
CA ALA A 26 10.66 -10.47 4.46
C ALA A 26 10.97 -8.97 4.29
N MET A 27 10.24 -8.11 4.99
CA MET A 27 10.50 -6.67 4.98
C MET A 27 11.86 -6.33 5.59
N ALA A 28 12.23 -6.94 6.71
CA ALA A 28 13.55 -6.74 7.32
C ALA A 28 14.68 -7.17 6.38
N ALA A 29 14.52 -8.29 5.67
CA ALA A 29 15.49 -8.77 4.69
C ALA A 29 15.59 -7.83 3.48
N ALA A 30 14.46 -7.34 2.98
CA ALA A 30 14.42 -6.39 1.86
C ALA A 30 15.09 -5.04 2.18
N LEU A 31 15.12 -4.65 3.45
CA LEU A 31 15.70 -3.39 3.91
C LEU A 31 17.15 -3.52 4.38
N LEU A 32 17.69 -4.73 4.46
CA LEU A 32 19.03 -4.98 5.02
C LEU A 32 20.14 -4.24 4.28
N HIS A 33 19.98 -4.03 2.98
CA HIS A 33 20.94 -3.36 2.10
C HIS A 33 20.60 -1.88 1.83
N GLU A 34 19.66 -1.31 2.60
CA GLU A 34 19.24 0.11 2.50
C GLU A 34 18.90 0.53 1.05
N PRO A 35 17.93 -0.13 0.40
CA PRO A 35 17.63 0.14 -0.99
C PRO A 35 17.03 1.55 -1.16
N PRO A 36 17.36 2.27 -2.26
CA PRO A 36 16.72 3.55 -2.58
C PRO A 36 15.26 3.38 -3.04
N LEU A 37 14.90 2.18 -3.48
CA LEU A 37 13.57 1.81 -3.99
C LEU A 37 13.15 0.46 -3.42
N LEU A 38 11.94 0.41 -2.86
CA LEU A 38 11.33 -0.78 -2.28
C LEU A 38 9.95 -1.03 -2.91
N PHE A 39 9.72 -2.25 -3.36
CA PHE A 39 8.43 -2.73 -3.85
C PHE A 39 7.82 -3.68 -2.84
N LEU A 40 6.56 -3.43 -2.48
CA LEU A 40 5.80 -4.27 -1.56
C LEU A 40 4.45 -4.63 -2.20
N ASP A 41 4.21 -5.91 -2.37
CA ASP A 41 2.97 -6.42 -2.95
C ASP A 41 2.03 -6.89 -1.85
N GLU A 42 0.88 -6.20 -1.72
CA GLU A 42 -0.16 -6.45 -0.72
C GLU A 42 0.36 -6.71 0.71
N PRO A 43 1.28 -5.89 1.25
CA PRO A 43 2.06 -6.21 2.45
C PRO A 43 1.23 -6.28 3.73
N THR A 44 0.00 -5.78 3.71
CA THR A 44 -0.91 -5.74 4.86
C THR A 44 -2.03 -6.77 4.77
N SER A 45 -2.04 -7.59 3.73
CA SER A 45 -3.03 -8.64 3.57
C SER A 45 -2.97 -9.65 4.71
N GLY A 46 -4.11 -9.93 5.34
CA GLY A 46 -4.22 -10.93 6.42
C GLY A 46 -3.62 -10.52 7.76
N ILE A 47 -3.18 -9.28 7.96
CA ILE A 47 -2.72 -8.79 9.26
C ILE A 47 -3.83 -8.02 9.99
N ASP A 48 -3.75 -8.04 11.34
CA ASP A 48 -4.72 -7.33 12.18
C ASP A 48 -4.59 -5.79 12.07
N PRO A 49 -5.62 -5.02 12.44
CA PRO A 49 -5.61 -3.56 12.30
C PRO A 49 -4.49 -2.86 13.07
N ARG A 50 -4.07 -3.39 14.24
CA ARG A 50 -2.97 -2.82 15.02
C ARG A 50 -1.63 -3.01 14.32
N ALA A 51 -1.38 -4.22 13.81
CA ALA A 51 -0.17 -4.53 13.06
C ALA A 51 -0.11 -3.73 11.74
N ARG A 52 -1.26 -3.53 11.06
CA ARG A 52 -1.37 -2.66 9.88
C ARG A 52 -0.96 -1.22 10.19
N ARG A 53 -1.45 -0.65 11.29
CA ARG A 53 -1.08 0.72 11.70
C ARG A 53 0.42 0.85 11.96
N LEU A 54 1.02 -0.12 12.65
CA LEU A 54 2.47 -0.15 12.90
C LEU A 54 3.28 -0.29 11.60
N PHE A 55 2.80 -1.07 10.65
CA PHE A 55 3.38 -1.19 9.32
C PHE A 55 3.44 0.18 8.62
N TRP A 56 2.33 0.91 8.55
CA TRP A 56 2.27 2.22 7.90
C TRP A 56 3.17 3.26 8.58
N GLN A 57 3.28 3.24 9.90
CA GLN A 57 4.23 4.09 10.62
C GLN A 57 5.70 3.80 10.21
N LYS A 58 6.05 2.53 9.98
CA LYS A 58 7.38 2.14 9.49
C LYS A 58 7.61 2.59 8.06
N ILE A 59 6.63 2.45 7.18
CA ILE A 59 6.70 2.92 5.79
C ILE A 59 6.91 4.44 5.73
N ASP A 60 6.17 5.20 6.52
CA ASP A 60 6.33 6.65 6.62
C ASP A 60 7.76 7.03 7.08
N ALA A 61 8.29 6.34 8.09
CA ALA A 61 9.66 6.56 8.55
C ALA A 61 10.72 6.23 7.49
N LEU A 62 10.51 5.18 6.68
CA LEU A 62 11.39 4.82 5.57
C LEU A 62 11.36 5.89 4.47
N SER A 63 10.18 6.33 4.09
CA SER A 63 9.99 7.38 3.09
C SER A 63 10.66 8.69 3.51
N LYS A 64 10.54 9.08 4.77
CA LYS A 64 11.21 10.27 5.33
C LYS A 64 12.74 10.16 5.34
N ARG A 65 13.28 8.96 5.35
CA ARG A 65 14.72 8.71 5.22
C ARG A 65 15.22 8.68 3.76
N GLY A 66 14.32 8.88 2.80
CA GLY A 66 14.66 8.98 1.38
C GLY A 66 14.45 7.69 0.57
N THR A 67 13.93 6.62 1.17
CA THR A 67 13.54 5.41 0.43
C THR A 67 12.24 5.67 -0.33
N THR A 68 12.23 5.45 -1.64
CA THR A 68 10.98 5.42 -2.41
C THR A 68 10.30 4.08 -2.20
N VAL A 69 9.05 4.10 -1.73
CA VAL A 69 8.29 2.87 -1.48
C VAL A 69 7.09 2.82 -2.41
N ILE A 70 7.00 1.74 -3.18
CA ILE A 70 5.85 1.43 -4.05
C ILE A 70 5.11 0.25 -3.46
N ILE A 71 3.83 0.44 -3.19
CA ILE A 71 2.96 -0.54 -2.53
C ILE A 71 1.78 -0.84 -3.43
N THR A 72 1.50 -2.10 -3.66
CA THR A 72 0.20 -2.52 -4.19
C THR A 72 -0.73 -2.86 -3.05
N THR A 73 -1.99 -2.47 -3.15
CA THR A 73 -3.02 -2.81 -2.19
C THR A 73 -4.40 -2.80 -2.85
N HIS A 74 -5.30 -3.60 -2.32
CA HIS A 74 -6.73 -3.54 -2.65
C HIS A 74 -7.55 -2.86 -1.53
N PHE A 75 -6.90 -2.39 -0.47
CA PHE A 75 -7.52 -1.66 0.61
C PHE A 75 -7.48 -0.15 0.34
N MET A 76 -8.60 0.42 -0.07
CA MET A 76 -8.66 1.85 -0.41
C MET A 76 -8.39 2.78 0.78
N GLU A 77 -8.62 2.32 2.00
CA GLU A 77 -8.25 3.03 3.23
C GLU A 77 -6.74 3.32 3.31
N GLU A 78 -5.92 2.42 2.75
CA GLU A 78 -4.45 2.55 2.76
C GLU A 78 -3.95 3.64 1.82
N ALA A 79 -4.73 3.98 0.81
CA ALA A 79 -4.44 5.06 -0.10
C ALA A 79 -4.29 6.42 0.61
N GLU A 80 -4.96 6.60 1.75
CA GLU A 80 -4.86 7.82 2.56
C GLU A 80 -3.45 8.04 3.17
N TYR A 81 -2.67 6.97 3.33
CA TYR A 81 -1.29 7.06 3.82
C TYR A 81 -0.26 7.37 2.72
N CYS A 82 -0.68 7.30 1.46
CA CYS A 82 0.21 7.46 0.33
C CYS A 82 0.31 8.92 -0.11
N THR A 83 1.50 9.36 -0.51
CA THR A 83 1.70 10.69 -1.11
C THR A 83 1.13 10.76 -2.52
N ARG A 84 1.17 9.65 -3.25
CA ARG A 84 0.60 9.50 -4.61
C ARG A 84 -0.05 8.14 -4.76
N ILE A 85 -1.13 8.10 -5.51
CA ILE A 85 -1.92 6.91 -5.81
C ILE A 85 -2.02 6.76 -7.31
N LEU A 86 -1.81 5.55 -7.78
CA LEU A 86 -2.12 5.11 -9.13
C LEU A 86 -3.30 4.13 -9.05
N ILE A 87 -4.41 4.45 -9.69
CA ILE A 87 -5.53 3.52 -9.86
C ILE A 87 -5.50 2.97 -11.28
N GLN A 88 -5.54 1.64 -11.38
CA GLN A 88 -5.57 0.92 -12.65
C GLN A 88 -6.69 -0.11 -12.66
N ASP A 89 -7.25 -0.35 -13.84
CA ASP A 89 -8.22 -1.42 -14.11
C ASP A 89 -7.89 -2.08 -15.45
N HIS A 90 -7.94 -3.41 -15.53
CA HIS A 90 -7.62 -4.19 -16.73
C HIS A 90 -6.32 -3.75 -17.45
N GLY A 91 -5.26 -3.46 -16.70
CA GLY A 91 -3.97 -3.04 -17.24
C GLY A 91 -3.91 -1.59 -17.74
N THR A 92 -5.00 -0.85 -17.60
CA THR A 92 -5.08 0.56 -18.00
C THR A 92 -4.98 1.47 -16.78
N MET A 93 -4.11 2.48 -16.87
CA MET A 93 -4.02 3.52 -15.85
C MET A 93 -5.24 4.45 -15.95
N LEU A 94 -6.06 4.50 -14.90
CA LEU A 94 -7.25 5.34 -14.86
C LEU A 94 -6.94 6.75 -14.34
N ILE A 95 -6.18 6.84 -13.25
CA ILE A 95 -5.83 8.12 -12.63
C ILE A 95 -4.53 8.00 -11.83
N LEU A 96 -3.78 9.09 -11.78
CA LEU A 96 -2.58 9.25 -10.95
C LEU A 96 -2.62 10.60 -10.26
N GLY A 97 -2.34 10.65 -8.97
CA GLY A 97 -2.27 11.89 -8.19
C GLY A 97 -2.20 11.63 -6.69
N SER A 98 -2.14 12.68 -5.89
CA SER A 98 -2.36 12.58 -4.45
C SER A 98 -3.85 12.31 -4.14
N PRO A 99 -4.18 11.80 -2.94
CA PRO A 99 -5.58 11.62 -2.53
C PRO A 99 -6.42 12.89 -2.72
N ALA A 100 -5.88 14.04 -2.35
CA ALA A 100 -6.56 15.32 -2.47
C ALA A 100 -6.79 15.74 -3.93
N GLU A 101 -5.78 15.58 -4.80
CA GLU A 101 -5.89 15.87 -6.23
C GLU A 101 -6.92 14.97 -6.92
N ILE A 102 -6.93 13.68 -6.56
CA ILE A 102 -7.90 12.71 -7.12
C ILE A 102 -9.31 13.08 -6.71
N ARG A 103 -9.56 13.38 -5.41
CA ARG A 103 -10.86 13.86 -4.94
C ARG A 103 -11.31 15.13 -5.67
N ALA A 104 -10.41 16.08 -5.85
CA ALA A 104 -10.73 17.32 -6.55
C ALA A 104 -11.12 17.07 -8.02
N ARG A 105 -10.37 16.22 -8.74
CA ARG A 105 -10.68 15.83 -10.13
C ARG A 105 -12.05 15.12 -10.25
N MET A 106 -12.38 14.28 -9.28
CA MET A 106 -13.65 13.56 -9.23
C MET A 106 -14.80 14.40 -8.67
N LYS A 107 -14.54 15.65 -8.24
CA LYS A 107 -15.53 16.55 -7.61
C LYS A 107 -16.15 15.96 -6.33
N MET A 108 -15.35 15.21 -5.57
CA MET A 108 -15.76 14.50 -4.36
C MET A 108 -14.85 14.87 -3.16
N PRO A 109 -14.77 16.16 -2.76
CA PRO A 109 -13.74 16.63 -1.81
C PRO A 109 -13.88 16.04 -0.41
N ALA A 110 -15.09 15.62 -0.02
CA ALA A 110 -15.37 15.05 1.30
C ALA A 110 -15.54 13.52 1.31
N ALA A 111 -15.42 12.87 0.15
CA ALA A 111 -15.57 11.42 0.05
C ALA A 111 -14.32 10.69 0.55
N ASP A 112 -14.51 9.47 1.06
CA ASP A 112 -13.40 8.55 1.30
C ASP A 112 -12.85 8.00 -0.02
N MET A 113 -11.66 7.38 0.04
CA MET A 113 -11.02 6.86 -1.17
C MET A 113 -11.72 5.64 -1.75
N ASN A 114 -12.53 4.93 -0.98
CA ASN A 114 -13.30 3.81 -1.49
C ASN A 114 -14.42 4.29 -2.43
N ASP A 115 -15.17 5.31 -2.02
CA ASP A 115 -16.22 5.92 -2.85
C ASP A 115 -15.63 6.55 -4.12
N VAL A 116 -14.47 7.21 -3.97
CA VAL A 116 -13.75 7.81 -5.10
C VAL A 116 -13.29 6.73 -6.09
N PHE A 117 -12.75 5.63 -5.60
CA PHE A 117 -12.34 4.49 -6.42
C PHE A 117 -13.50 3.89 -7.21
N ILE A 118 -14.63 3.61 -6.54
CA ILE A 118 -15.84 3.09 -7.18
C ILE A 118 -16.27 4.02 -8.33
N ARG A 119 -16.30 5.32 -8.09
CA ARG A 119 -16.68 6.31 -9.09
C ARG A 119 -15.74 6.32 -10.29
N ILE A 120 -14.44 6.24 -10.08
CA ILE A 120 -13.42 6.21 -11.14
C ILE A 120 -13.61 4.98 -12.04
N VAL A 121 -13.78 3.81 -11.43
CA VAL A 121 -13.96 2.55 -12.18
C VAL A 121 -15.28 2.55 -12.95
N GLU A 122 -16.37 3.02 -12.36
CA GLU A 122 -17.66 3.14 -13.05
C GLU A 122 -17.60 4.09 -14.25
N GLU A 123 -16.94 5.23 -14.12
CA GLU A 123 -16.77 6.17 -15.22
C GLU A 123 -15.89 5.59 -16.35
N ALA A 124 -14.84 4.84 -16.01
CA ALA A 124 -14.01 4.17 -16.99
C ALA A 124 -14.81 3.12 -17.78
N ARG A 125 -15.58 2.28 -17.10
CA ARG A 125 -16.42 1.25 -17.76
C ARG A 125 -17.49 1.85 -18.65
N ARG A 126 -18.17 2.92 -18.24
CA ARG A 126 -19.15 3.62 -19.09
C ARG A 126 -18.51 4.18 -20.36
N ARG A 127 -17.26 4.66 -20.30
CA ARG A 127 -16.53 5.14 -21.49
C ARG A 127 -16.19 4.00 -22.45
N GLU A 128 -15.78 2.85 -21.92
CA GLU A 128 -15.52 1.66 -22.74
C GLU A 128 -16.78 1.15 -23.44
N GLU A 129 -17.92 1.12 -22.75
CA GLU A 129 -19.22 0.72 -23.33
C GLU A 129 -19.71 1.68 -24.41
N ALA A 130 -19.44 2.98 -24.26
CA ALA A 130 -19.82 4.01 -25.26
C ALA A 130 -19.00 3.97 -26.55
N ILE A 131 -17.83 3.29 -26.54
CA ILE A 131 -16.92 3.16 -27.69
C ILE A 131 -17.22 1.88 -28.49
N ARG A 132 -17.95 0.93 -27.92
CA ARG A 132 -18.37 -0.31 -28.61
C ARG A 132 -19.67 -0.13 -29.39
#